data_37e6bc3e9feba70233bafd27ef0db438
#
_entry.id   37e6bc3e9feba70233bafd27ef0db438
#
_cell.length_a   1.000
_cell.length_b   1.000
_cell.length_c   1.000
_cell.angle_alpha   90.00
_cell.angle_beta   90.00
_cell.angle_gamma   90.00
#
_symmetry.space_group_name_H-M   'P 1'
#
loop_
_entity.id
_entity.type
_entity.pdbx_description
1 polymer ?
#
loop_
_entity_poly.entity_id
_entity_poly.type
_entity_poly.pdbx_seq_one_letter_code
_entity_poly.pdbx_strand_id
1 'polypeptide(L)'
;MARSLRQSKILELISVKEIETQDELAKELKNANFDITQATISRDIKELGLTKIQSANGKYKYAILGTEQQAVSNKYITIFKESVISVKNALNLTVIKTIKGMGGSVASFIDKLNLIDLMGTTFGDDTVLLVFPTTALSSEAVATLNNILV
;
A
#
# COMPACT_ATOMS: atom_id res chain seq x y z
N MET A 1 -16.40 -22.47 -17.16
CA MET A 1 -17.48 -21.59 -16.70
C MET A 1 -17.58 -21.45 -15.18
N ALA A 2 -17.61 -22.54 -14.42
CA ALA A 2 -17.68 -22.48 -12.94
C ALA A 2 -16.51 -21.71 -12.28
N ARG A 3 -15.32 -21.79 -12.85
CA ARG A 3 -14.12 -21.06 -12.38
C ARG A 3 -14.28 -19.55 -12.53
N SER A 4 -14.79 -19.11 -13.67
CA SER A 4 -15.01 -17.68 -13.96
C SER A 4 -16.07 -17.05 -13.04
N LEU A 5 -17.19 -17.75 -12.81
CA LEU A 5 -18.26 -17.28 -11.91
C LEU A 5 -17.79 -17.19 -10.46
N ARG A 6 -17.03 -18.19 -9.99
CA ARG A 6 -16.46 -18.18 -8.64
C ARG A 6 -15.47 -17.05 -8.45
N GLN A 7 -14.58 -16.83 -9.41
CA GLN A 7 -13.59 -15.75 -9.35
C GLN A 7 -14.26 -14.37 -9.37
N SER A 8 -15.30 -14.19 -10.18
CA SER A 8 -16.11 -12.97 -10.17
C SER A 8 -16.79 -12.75 -8.83
N LYS A 9 -17.25 -13.81 -8.18
CA LYS A 9 -17.85 -13.72 -6.83
C LYS A 9 -16.84 -13.37 -5.77
N ILE A 10 -15.62 -13.89 -5.86
CA ILE A 10 -14.52 -13.49 -4.96
C ILE A 10 -14.25 -11.99 -5.08
N LEU A 11 -14.14 -11.46 -6.30
CA LEU A 11 -13.91 -10.05 -6.55
C LEU A 11 -15.03 -9.17 -5.99
N GLU A 12 -16.28 -9.58 -6.18
CA GLU A 12 -17.45 -8.91 -5.60
C GLU A 12 -17.37 -8.89 -4.06
N LEU A 13 -17.12 -10.04 -3.44
CA LEU A 13 -17.06 -10.15 -1.99
C LEU A 13 -15.99 -9.25 -1.35
N ILE A 14 -14.78 -9.24 -1.91
CA ILE A 14 -13.70 -8.39 -1.38
C ILE A 14 -13.90 -6.89 -1.66
N SER A 15 -14.75 -6.53 -2.63
CA SER A 15 -15.11 -5.13 -2.89
C SER A 15 -16.14 -4.58 -1.90
N VAL A 16 -16.99 -5.46 -1.36
CA VAL A 16 -18.11 -5.09 -0.47
C VAL A 16 -17.77 -5.33 1.01
N LYS A 17 -16.97 -6.36 1.30
CA LYS A 17 -16.62 -6.77 2.65
C LYS A 17 -15.11 -6.74 2.87
N GLU A 18 -14.70 -6.37 4.07
CA GLU A 18 -13.31 -6.52 4.51
C GLU A 18 -13.05 -7.97 4.93
N ILE A 19 -12.45 -8.76 4.07
CA ILE A 19 -12.12 -10.16 4.31
C ILE A 19 -10.65 -10.27 4.68
N GLU A 20 -10.37 -10.76 5.88
CA GLU A 20 -9.02 -10.79 6.46
C GLU A 20 -8.30 -12.13 6.22
N THR A 21 -9.06 -13.23 6.15
CA THR A 21 -8.49 -14.59 6.07
C THR A 21 -9.07 -15.42 4.94
N GLN A 22 -8.33 -16.48 4.53
CA GLN A 22 -8.82 -17.46 3.55
C GLN A 22 -10.03 -18.21 4.08
N ASP A 23 -10.10 -18.50 5.37
CA ASP A 23 -11.23 -19.19 6.00
C ASP A 23 -12.50 -18.34 5.96
N GLU A 24 -12.37 -17.04 6.17
CA GLU A 24 -13.47 -16.10 6.04
C GLU A 24 -13.98 -16.01 4.60
N LEU A 25 -13.06 -15.96 3.62
CA LEU A 25 -13.41 -16.00 2.20
C LEU A 25 -14.12 -17.31 1.83
N ALA A 26 -13.64 -18.44 2.36
CA ALA A 26 -14.29 -19.76 2.19
C ALA A 26 -15.72 -19.77 2.71
N LYS A 27 -15.94 -19.19 3.88
CA LYS A 27 -17.25 -19.10 4.53
C LYS A 27 -18.22 -18.26 3.71
N GLU A 28 -17.77 -17.11 3.23
CA GLU A 28 -18.58 -16.24 2.37
C GLU A 28 -18.93 -16.90 1.03
N LEU A 29 -18.00 -17.65 0.44
CA LEU A 29 -18.25 -18.39 -0.79
C LEU A 29 -19.24 -19.55 -0.58
N LYS A 30 -19.17 -20.26 0.54
CA LYS A 30 -20.16 -21.27 0.91
C LYS A 30 -21.55 -20.66 1.08
N ASN A 31 -21.65 -19.51 1.73
CA ASN A 31 -22.90 -18.76 1.87
C ASN A 31 -23.48 -18.34 0.50
N ALA A 32 -22.62 -18.16 -0.50
CA ALA A 32 -23.00 -17.87 -1.89
C ALA A 32 -23.21 -19.14 -2.74
N ASN A 33 -23.35 -20.32 -2.12
CA ASN A 33 -23.57 -21.63 -2.77
C ASN A 33 -22.39 -22.13 -3.64
N PHE A 34 -21.17 -21.72 -3.32
CA PHE A 34 -19.96 -22.30 -3.91
C PHE A 34 -19.35 -23.30 -2.93
N ASP A 35 -19.40 -24.57 -3.29
CA ASP A 35 -18.71 -25.62 -2.52
C ASP A 35 -17.30 -25.79 -3.06
N ILE A 36 -16.31 -25.34 -2.27
CA ILE A 36 -14.91 -25.30 -2.68
C ILE A 36 -13.98 -25.70 -1.55
N THR A 37 -12.86 -26.29 -1.96
CA THR A 37 -11.77 -26.65 -1.05
C THR A 37 -10.84 -25.46 -0.80
N GLN A 38 -10.11 -25.49 0.33
CA GLN A 38 -9.12 -24.47 0.67
C GLN A 38 -8.00 -24.36 -0.38
N ALA A 39 -7.61 -25.49 -1.00
CA ALA A 39 -6.64 -25.51 -2.09
C ALA A 39 -7.12 -24.70 -3.31
N THR A 40 -8.40 -24.81 -3.63
CA THR A 40 -9.03 -24.06 -4.73
C THR A 40 -9.05 -22.56 -4.43
N ILE A 41 -9.37 -22.15 -3.20
CA ILE A 41 -9.35 -20.75 -2.77
C ILE A 41 -7.94 -20.20 -2.87
N SER A 42 -6.94 -20.93 -2.39
CA SER A 42 -5.55 -20.53 -2.46
C SER A 42 -5.06 -20.32 -3.90
N ARG A 43 -5.49 -21.17 -4.84
CA ARG A 43 -5.20 -20.99 -6.26
C ARG A 43 -5.90 -19.77 -6.85
N ASP A 44 -7.16 -19.57 -6.54
CA ASP A 44 -7.93 -18.41 -7.02
C ASP A 44 -7.32 -17.09 -6.52
N ILE A 45 -6.87 -17.03 -5.27
CA ILE A 45 -6.17 -15.87 -4.71
C ILE A 45 -4.91 -15.55 -5.53
N LYS A 46 -4.11 -16.57 -5.86
CA LYS A 46 -2.90 -16.39 -6.67
C LYS A 46 -3.22 -15.97 -8.11
N GLU A 47 -4.20 -16.62 -8.73
CA GLU A 47 -4.59 -16.34 -10.12
C GLU A 47 -5.20 -14.94 -10.29
N LEU A 48 -5.95 -14.47 -9.30
CA LEU A 48 -6.53 -13.14 -9.28
C LEU A 48 -5.54 -12.05 -8.84
N GLY A 49 -4.34 -12.43 -8.39
CA GLY A 49 -3.34 -11.50 -7.90
C GLY A 49 -3.79 -10.76 -6.64
N LEU A 50 -4.56 -11.43 -5.78
CA LEU A 50 -5.01 -10.84 -4.52
C LEU A 50 -3.87 -10.78 -3.51
N THR A 51 -3.74 -9.65 -2.85
CA THR A 51 -2.78 -9.45 -1.76
C THR A 51 -3.48 -8.88 -0.54
N LYS A 52 -2.85 -9.05 0.62
CA LYS A 52 -3.32 -8.40 1.84
C LYS A 52 -2.81 -6.98 1.92
N ILE A 53 -3.72 -6.04 2.03
CA ILE A 53 -3.42 -4.64 2.29
C ILE A 53 -3.94 -4.24 3.68
N GLN A 54 -3.31 -3.25 4.28
CA GLN A 54 -3.77 -2.72 5.55
C GLN A 54 -4.96 -1.79 5.32
N SER A 55 -6.06 -2.05 6.03
CA SER A 55 -7.24 -1.21 6.04
C SER A 55 -7.05 0.01 6.95
N ALA A 56 -7.89 1.01 6.79
CA ALA A 56 -7.87 2.23 7.61
C ALA A 56 -8.00 1.98 9.13
N ASN A 57 -8.55 0.84 9.53
CA ASN A 57 -8.70 0.41 10.93
C ASN A 57 -7.49 -0.38 11.47
N GLY A 58 -6.40 -0.48 10.72
CA GLY A 58 -5.19 -1.22 11.09
C GLY A 58 -5.22 -2.73 10.84
N LYS A 59 -6.35 -3.28 10.41
CA LYS A 59 -6.49 -4.69 10.05
C LYS A 59 -6.07 -4.94 8.60
N TYR A 60 -5.74 -6.19 8.28
CA TYR A 60 -5.42 -6.60 6.91
C TYR A 60 -6.65 -7.13 6.20
N LYS A 61 -6.77 -6.81 4.92
CA LYS A 61 -7.83 -7.34 4.06
C LYS A 61 -7.29 -7.72 2.69
N TYR A 62 -7.96 -8.67 2.02
CA TYR A 62 -7.66 -8.99 0.64
C TYR A 62 -8.13 -7.86 -0.28
N ALA A 63 -7.28 -7.47 -1.21
CA ALA A 63 -7.59 -6.52 -2.27
C ALA A 63 -6.95 -6.95 -3.58
N ILE A 64 -7.53 -6.49 -4.69
CA ILE A 64 -6.91 -6.59 -6.00
C ILE A 64 -5.87 -5.48 -6.07
N LEU A 65 -4.60 -5.88 -6.14
CA LEU A 65 -3.61 -5.00 -6.71
C LEU A 65 -3.58 -5.36 -8.20
N GLY A 66 -4.11 -4.49 -9.02
CA GLY A 66 -3.94 -4.65 -10.45
C GLY A 66 -2.45 -4.81 -10.77
N THR A 67 -2.11 -5.73 -11.64
CA THR A 67 -0.71 -6.01 -12.04
C THR A 67 0.01 -4.73 -12.50
N GLU A 68 -0.71 -3.80 -13.10
CA GLU A 68 -0.21 -2.47 -13.47
C GLU A 68 0.05 -1.58 -12.25
N GLN A 69 -0.83 -1.57 -11.27
CA GLN A 69 -0.64 -0.79 -10.04
C GLN A 69 0.48 -1.35 -9.17
N GLN A 70 0.67 -2.67 -9.15
CA GLN A 70 1.75 -3.30 -8.41
C GLN A 70 3.11 -3.06 -9.07
N ALA A 71 3.19 -3.13 -10.39
CA ALA A 71 4.40 -2.79 -11.14
C ALA A 71 4.76 -1.30 -10.98
N VAL A 72 3.77 -0.42 -11.02
CA VAL A 72 3.92 1.02 -10.78
C VAL A 72 4.36 1.28 -9.35
N SER A 73 3.74 0.63 -8.36
CA SER A 73 4.12 0.75 -6.95
C SER A 73 5.55 0.30 -6.69
N ASN A 74 5.96 -0.85 -7.23
CA ASN A 74 7.33 -1.35 -7.09
C ASN A 74 8.36 -0.44 -7.76
N LYS A 75 8.03 0.14 -8.91
CA LYS A 75 8.89 1.11 -9.59
C LYS A 75 9.11 2.36 -8.74
N TYR A 76 8.07 2.89 -8.11
CA TYR A 76 8.19 4.06 -7.23
C TYR A 76 9.00 3.76 -5.97
N ILE A 77 8.82 2.59 -5.37
CA ILE A 77 9.64 2.14 -4.23
C ILE A 77 11.11 2.04 -4.61
N THR A 78 11.42 1.48 -5.77
CA THR A 78 12.79 1.39 -6.28
C THR A 78 13.39 2.78 -6.47
N ILE A 79 12.68 3.69 -7.13
CA ILE A 79 13.11 5.08 -7.32
C ILE A 79 13.37 5.75 -5.97
N PHE A 80 12.48 5.57 -5.00
CA PHE A 80 12.63 6.12 -3.65
C PHE A 80 13.91 5.59 -2.98
N LYS A 81 14.12 4.27 -3.00
CA LYS A 81 15.32 3.65 -2.42
C LYS A 81 16.61 4.10 -3.06
N GLU A 82 16.63 4.27 -4.37
CA GLU A 82 17.83 4.66 -5.12
C GLU A 82 18.11 6.17 -5.02
N SER A 83 17.09 6.97 -4.80
CA SER A 83 17.17 8.43 -4.84
C SER A 83 17.37 9.08 -3.48
N VAL A 84 16.86 8.47 -2.40
CA VAL A 84 16.88 9.07 -1.06
C VAL A 84 18.22 8.83 -0.38
N ILE A 85 18.83 9.91 0.09
CA ILE A 85 20.09 9.89 0.83
C ILE A 85 19.83 9.80 2.33
N SER A 86 18.88 10.58 2.86
CA SER A 86 18.53 10.58 4.28
C SER A 86 17.11 11.06 4.52
N VAL A 87 16.53 10.58 5.62
CA VAL A 87 15.23 11.02 6.12
C VAL A 87 15.40 11.37 7.60
N LYS A 88 15.13 12.63 7.95
CA LYS A 88 15.26 13.16 9.32
C LYS A 88 14.09 14.06 9.63
N ASN A 89 13.78 14.23 10.92
CA ASN A 89 12.80 15.21 11.34
C ASN A 89 13.45 16.41 12.03
N ALA A 90 12.83 17.56 11.86
CA ALA A 90 13.13 18.79 12.57
C ALA A 90 11.80 19.31 13.13
N LEU A 91 11.52 19.04 14.39
CA LEU A 91 10.22 19.32 15.01
C LEU A 91 9.06 18.69 14.20
N ASN A 92 8.15 19.49 13.68
CA ASN A 92 7.02 19.05 12.88
C ASN A 92 7.31 18.90 11.37
N LEU A 93 8.56 19.02 10.97
CA LEU A 93 9.00 18.86 9.58
C LEU A 93 9.76 17.56 9.39
N THR A 94 9.45 16.84 8.34
CA THR A 94 10.28 15.73 7.85
C THR A 94 11.09 16.20 6.66
N VAL A 95 12.40 16.06 6.74
CA VAL A 95 13.35 16.48 5.71
C VAL A 95 13.92 15.27 5.01
N ILE A 96 13.65 15.14 3.71
CA ILE A 96 14.17 14.07 2.87
C ILE A 96 15.22 14.68 1.94
N LYS A 97 16.47 14.23 2.08
CA LYS A 97 17.52 14.58 1.13
C LYS A 97 17.55 13.51 0.03
N THR A 98 17.65 13.99 -1.21
CA THR A 98 17.74 13.13 -2.39
C THR A 98 19.00 13.45 -3.20
N ILE A 99 19.32 12.59 -4.16
CA ILE A 99 20.26 12.96 -5.21
C ILE A 99 19.67 14.08 -6.07
N LYS A 100 20.52 14.86 -6.71
CA LYS A 100 20.09 16.00 -7.53
C LYS A 100 19.10 15.59 -8.63
N GLY A 101 18.07 16.40 -8.82
CA GLY A 101 17.02 16.18 -9.82
C GLY A 101 15.91 15.24 -9.38
N MET A 102 15.98 14.62 -8.21
CA MET A 102 15.02 13.60 -7.76
C MET A 102 14.00 14.09 -6.74
N GLY A 103 14.09 15.34 -6.30
CA GLY A 103 13.15 15.90 -5.32
C GLY A 103 11.68 15.76 -5.74
N GLY A 104 11.34 16.11 -6.97
CA GLY A 104 9.98 16.01 -7.50
C GLY A 104 9.45 14.58 -7.60
N SER A 105 10.30 13.64 -8.03
CA SER A 105 9.92 12.22 -8.11
C SER A 105 9.67 11.62 -6.73
N VAL A 106 10.49 11.94 -5.76
CA VAL A 106 10.33 11.50 -4.37
C VAL A 106 9.08 12.14 -3.75
N ALA A 107 8.83 13.42 -3.97
CA ALA A 107 7.61 14.09 -3.50
C ALA A 107 6.35 13.43 -4.05
N SER A 108 6.33 13.07 -5.34
CA SER A 108 5.21 12.35 -5.97
C SER A 108 4.98 10.98 -5.34
N PHE A 109 6.03 10.27 -4.96
CA PHE A 109 5.92 9.01 -4.23
C PHE A 109 5.30 9.21 -2.84
N ILE A 110 5.77 10.21 -2.10
CA ILE A 110 5.25 10.55 -0.77
C ILE A 110 3.74 10.83 -0.82
N ASP A 111 3.28 11.60 -1.80
CA ASP A 111 1.86 11.92 -1.94
C ASP A 111 0.99 10.66 -2.15
N LYS A 112 1.54 9.62 -2.77
CA LYS A 112 0.85 8.33 -2.96
C LYS A 112 0.82 7.45 -1.72
N LEU A 113 1.69 7.67 -0.75
CA LEU A 113 1.72 6.91 0.50
C LEU A 113 0.56 7.24 1.44
N ASN A 114 -0.13 8.36 1.21
CA ASN A 114 -1.23 8.83 2.07
C ASN A 114 -0.84 8.82 3.56
N LEU A 115 0.30 9.42 3.88
CA LEU A 115 0.77 9.51 5.27
C LEU A 115 -0.26 10.21 6.16
N ILE A 116 -0.49 9.66 7.34
CA ILE A 116 -1.50 10.15 8.29
C ILE A 116 -1.19 11.60 8.66
N ASP A 117 -2.20 12.46 8.55
CA ASP A 117 -2.18 13.88 8.90
C ASP A 117 -1.07 14.70 8.20
N LEU A 118 -0.57 14.23 7.08
CA LEU A 118 0.32 15.03 6.24
C LEU A 118 -0.42 16.29 5.75
N MET A 119 0.02 17.46 6.19
CA MET A 119 -0.60 18.73 5.82
C MET A 119 -0.24 19.19 4.41
N GLY A 120 0.98 18.91 4.00
CA GLY A 120 1.47 19.29 2.68
C GLY A 120 2.89 18.84 2.44
N THR A 121 3.24 18.80 1.16
CA THR A 121 4.55 18.42 0.66
C THR A 121 5.07 19.52 -0.26
N THR A 122 6.30 19.94 -0.05
CA THR A 122 7.03 20.83 -0.96
C THR A 122 8.40 20.23 -1.28
N PHE A 123 8.97 20.60 -2.40
CA PHE A 123 10.26 20.05 -2.83
C PHE A 123 11.09 21.05 -3.62
N GLY A 124 12.39 20.85 -3.59
CA GLY A 124 13.36 21.44 -4.47
C GLY A 124 14.07 20.39 -5.30
N ASP A 125 15.21 20.72 -5.87
CA ASP A 125 15.99 19.82 -6.75
C ASP A 125 16.44 18.53 -6.01
N ASP A 126 16.87 18.65 -4.76
CA ASP A 126 17.46 17.57 -3.95
C ASP A 126 16.88 17.45 -2.54
N THR A 127 15.78 18.10 -2.25
CA THR A 127 15.20 18.13 -0.91
C THR A 127 13.68 18.11 -0.97
N VAL A 128 13.06 17.31 -0.12
CA VAL A 128 11.62 17.26 0.06
C VAL A 128 11.30 17.59 1.51
N LEU A 129 10.34 18.48 1.73
CA LEU A 129 9.82 18.84 3.05
C LEU A 129 8.39 18.37 3.19
N LEU A 130 8.13 17.62 4.27
CA LEU A 130 6.80 17.21 4.69
C LEU A 130 6.42 18.00 5.94
N VAL A 131 5.23 18.55 5.95
CA VAL A 131 4.72 19.35 7.07
C VAL A 131 3.63 18.58 7.80
N PHE A 132 3.81 18.43 9.11
CA PHE A 132 2.86 17.76 10.00
C PHE A 132 2.35 18.70 11.10
N PRO A 133 1.17 18.43 11.69
CA PRO A 133 0.66 19.22 12.82
C PRO A 133 1.50 19.10 14.09
N THR A 134 2.21 17.98 14.29
CA THR A 134 2.96 17.69 15.52
C THR A 134 4.31 17.05 15.23
N THR A 135 5.22 17.18 16.19
CA THR A 135 6.53 16.50 16.17
C THR A 135 6.37 14.98 16.17
N ALA A 136 5.40 14.44 16.92
CA ALA A 136 5.15 13.00 16.98
C ALA A 136 4.82 12.42 15.61
N LEU A 137 3.94 13.06 14.84
CA LEU A 137 3.57 12.63 13.49
C LEU A 137 4.74 12.71 12.51
N SER A 138 5.56 13.74 12.62
CA SER A 138 6.81 13.85 11.84
C SER A 138 7.76 12.70 12.15
N SER A 139 7.93 12.35 13.42
CA SER A 139 8.78 11.23 13.84
C SER A 139 8.28 9.88 13.36
N GLU A 140 6.96 9.66 13.38
CA GLU A 140 6.33 8.46 12.83
C GLU A 140 6.54 8.35 11.31
N ALA A 141 6.42 9.45 10.60
CA ALA A 141 6.71 9.50 9.17
C ALA A 141 8.16 9.13 8.87
N VAL A 142 9.12 9.64 9.64
CA VAL A 142 10.54 9.28 9.52
C VAL A 142 10.74 7.77 9.72
N ALA A 143 10.13 7.18 10.74
CA ALA A 143 10.22 5.75 10.99
C ALA A 143 9.63 4.94 9.83
N THR A 144 8.46 5.32 9.33
CA THR A 144 7.79 4.68 8.19
C THR A 144 8.66 4.72 6.93
N LEU A 145 9.20 5.89 6.60
CA LEU A 145 10.03 6.08 5.41
C LEU A 145 11.35 5.33 5.51
N ASN A 146 11.99 5.34 6.67
CA ASN A 146 13.22 4.56 6.89
C ASN A 146 12.97 3.05 6.78
N ASN A 147 11.82 2.54 7.19
CA ASN A 147 11.44 1.15 6.98
C ASN A 147 11.31 0.78 5.50
N ILE A 148 10.86 1.71 4.67
CA ILE A 148 10.81 1.50 3.22
C ILE A 148 12.23 1.44 2.62
N LEU A 149 13.17 2.21 3.15
CA LEU A 149 14.56 2.27 2.67
C LEU A 149 15.36 0.99 2.96
N VAL A 150 14.97 0.25 3.98
CA VAL A 150 15.58 -1.05 4.32
C VAL A 150 15.06 -2.15 3.40
#